data_ac6e13a69e5296ee69678722529894ea
#
_entry.id   ac6e13a69e5296ee69678722529894ea
#
_cell.length_a   1.000
_cell.length_b   1.000
_cell.length_c   1.000
_cell.angle_alpha   90.00
_cell.angle_beta   90.00
_cell.angle_gamma   90.00
#
_symmetry.space_group_name_H-M   'P 1'
#
loop_
_entity.id
_entity.type
_entity.pdbx_description
1 polymer ?
#
loop_
_entity_poly.entity_id
_entity_poly.type
_entity_poly.pdbx_seq_one_letter_code
_entity_poly.pdbx_strand_id
1 'polypeptide(L)'
;ENEEGTPLKENLIIIHGGGPTAVLNCSLYGAVREAQASGLVEHVYGAVGGTGGLLKEKLLDFGSVPEGELERLPTTPATAIGTSRDALEAEDYARMADILAEKHIRYVLMNGGNGTMDACGKLAAVCRDRGISVMGIPKTMDNDIAVTDHCPGFGSVARYMAGTVRELGVDVRSLPIHVVVMELMGRNAGWITAASALFAGQ
;
A
#
# COMPACT_ATOMS: atom_id res chain seq x y z
N GLU A 1 19.34 16.04 -20.05
CA GLU A 1 18.70 17.09 -20.88
C GLU A 1 18.70 16.60 -22.34
N ASN A 2 17.61 16.80 -23.04
CA ASN A 2 17.54 16.58 -24.48
C ASN A 2 18.28 17.70 -25.24
N GLU A 3 18.41 17.61 -26.56
CA GLU A 3 19.11 18.60 -27.38
C GLU A 3 18.54 20.04 -27.25
N GLU A 4 17.37 20.21 -26.66
CA GLU A 4 16.68 21.49 -26.40
C GLU A 4 16.79 21.96 -24.95
N GLY A 5 17.58 21.29 -24.10
CA GLY A 5 17.74 21.66 -22.66
C GLY A 5 16.53 21.28 -21.78
N THR A 6 15.55 20.53 -22.30
CA THR A 6 14.41 20.04 -21.53
C THR A 6 14.84 18.83 -20.72
N PRO A 7 14.52 18.71 -19.42
CA PRO A 7 14.81 17.52 -18.63
C PRO A 7 14.19 16.29 -19.29
N LEU A 8 14.97 15.21 -19.42
CA LEU A 8 14.42 13.93 -19.83
C LEU A 8 13.37 13.51 -18.80
N LYS A 9 12.17 13.18 -19.28
CA LYS A 9 11.13 12.62 -18.43
C LYS A 9 11.50 11.18 -18.08
N GLU A 10 11.25 10.83 -16.86
CA GLU A 10 11.59 9.52 -16.29
C GLU A 10 10.31 8.75 -15.96
N ASN A 11 10.39 7.43 -15.86
CA ASN A 11 9.23 6.62 -15.52
C ASN A 11 9.10 6.41 -14.01
N LEU A 12 7.85 6.22 -13.55
CA LEU A 12 7.49 5.89 -12.20
C LEU A 12 6.78 4.54 -12.14
N ILE A 13 7.03 3.74 -11.11
CA ILE A 13 6.29 2.51 -10.83
C ILE A 13 5.72 2.50 -9.42
N ILE A 14 4.51 1.97 -9.27
CA ILE A 14 3.86 1.74 -7.99
C ILE A 14 3.73 0.24 -7.78
N ILE A 15 4.18 -0.23 -6.62
CA ILE A 15 4.20 -1.65 -6.24
C ILE A 15 3.41 -1.80 -4.94
N HIS A 16 2.37 -2.63 -4.94
CA HIS A 16 1.61 -2.96 -3.74
C HIS A 16 2.17 -4.21 -3.07
N GLY A 17 2.14 -4.24 -1.73
CA GLY A 17 2.55 -5.39 -0.93
C GLY A 17 1.66 -5.65 0.28
N GLY A 18 1.69 -6.87 0.78
CA GLY A 18 0.97 -7.27 1.98
C GLY A 18 -0.53 -7.47 1.79
N GLY A 19 -1.30 -7.32 2.86
CA GLY A 19 -2.75 -7.51 2.86
C GLY A 19 -3.48 -6.44 2.05
N PRO A 20 -4.37 -6.83 1.10
CA PRO A 20 -5.13 -5.89 0.28
C PRO A 20 -6.15 -5.11 1.12
N THR A 21 -6.23 -3.80 0.90
CA THR A 21 -7.23 -2.91 1.50
C THR A 21 -7.57 -1.77 0.55
N ALA A 22 -8.75 -1.17 0.69
CA ALA A 22 -9.16 -0.03 -0.14
C ALA A 22 -8.21 1.17 -0.02
N VAL A 23 -7.49 1.31 1.10
CA VAL A 23 -6.54 2.42 1.29
C VAL A 23 -5.34 2.34 0.33
N LEU A 24 -4.97 1.14 -0.15
CA LEU A 24 -3.94 0.98 -1.19
C LEU A 24 -4.38 1.67 -2.49
N ASN A 25 -5.65 1.52 -2.86
CA ASN A 25 -6.20 2.16 -4.05
C ASN A 25 -6.28 3.69 -3.91
N CYS A 26 -6.59 4.21 -2.71
CA CYS A 26 -6.57 5.65 -2.46
C CYS A 26 -5.15 6.22 -2.64
N SER A 27 -4.14 5.56 -2.10
CA SER A 27 -2.74 5.95 -2.26
C SER A 27 -2.28 5.83 -3.72
N LEU A 28 -2.70 4.75 -4.40
CA LEU A 28 -2.45 4.55 -5.83
C LEU A 28 -3.03 5.70 -6.66
N TYR A 29 -4.29 6.04 -6.43
CA TYR A 29 -4.95 7.15 -7.11
C TYR A 29 -4.19 8.47 -6.94
N GLY A 30 -3.87 8.82 -5.68
CA GLY A 30 -3.11 10.04 -5.39
C GLY A 30 -1.74 10.07 -6.07
N ALA A 31 -1.00 8.95 -6.03
CA ALA A 31 0.31 8.83 -6.66
C ALA A 31 0.24 8.95 -8.19
N VAL A 32 -0.73 8.30 -8.84
CA VAL A 32 -0.94 8.37 -10.30
C VAL A 32 -1.30 9.80 -10.71
N ARG A 33 -2.24 10.44 -10.01
CA ARG A 33 -2.70 11.81 -10.33
C ARG A 33 -1.59 12.83 -10.18
N GLU A 34 -0.83 12.77 -9.09
CA GLU A 34 0.29 13.68 -8.86
C GLU A 34 1.41 13.47 -9.89
N ALA A 35 1.77 12.22 -10.18
CA ALA A 35 2.79 11.92 -11.17
C ALA A 35 2.40 12.44 -12.56
N GLN A 36 1.15 12.23 -12.99
CA GLN A 36 0.64 12.75 -14.26
C GLN A 36 0.61 14.28 -14.31
N ALA A 37 0.26 14.92 -13.20
CA ALA A 37 0.17 16.40 -13.12
C ALA A 37 1.54 17.07 -13.02
N SER A 38 2.56 16.40 -12.50
CA SER A 38 3.89 16.97 -12.24
C SER A 38 4.64 17.41 -13.49
N GLY A 39 4.35 16.79 -14.64
CA GLY A 39 5.09 16.98 -15.89
C GLY A 39 6.51 16.39 -15.88
N LEU A 40 6.95 15.78 -14.79
CA LEU A 40 8.29 15.18 -14.61
C LEU A 40 8.34 13.71 -15.01
N VAL A 41 7.18 13.05 -15.04
CA VAL A 41 7.05 11.61 -15.29
C VAL A 41 6.46 11.41 -16.69
N GLU A 42 7.06 10.47 -17.46
CA GLU A 42 6.57 10.11 -18.79
C GLU A 42 5.49 9.03 -18.70
N HIS A 43 5.84 7.90 -18.07
CA HIS A 43 4.92 6.79 -17.84
C HIS A 43 4.78 6.50 -16.35
N VAL A 44 3.55 6.20 -15.94
CA VAL A 44 3.22 5.75 -14.59
C VAL A 44 2.77 4.30 -14.65
N TYR A 45 3.61 3.40 -14.16
CA TYR A 45 3.33 1.96 -14.15
C TYR A 45 2.79 1.47 -12.82
N GLY A 46 1.97 0.44 -12.86
CA GLY A 46 1.61 -0.40 -11.71
C GLY A 46 2.14 -1.81 -11.89
N ALA A 47 2.83 -2.35 -10.90
CA ALA A 47 3.25 -3.76 -10.90
C ALA A 47 2.06 -4.66 -10.58
N VAL A 48 1.55 -5.39 -11.57
CA VAL A 48 0.36 -6.24 -11.41
C VAL A 48 0.72 -7.52 -10.67
N GLY A 49 0.33 -7.59 -9.38
CA GLY A 49 0.68 -8.68 -8.48
C GLY A 49 1.93 -8.41 -7.65
N GLY A 50 2.18 -7.15 -7.31
CA GLY A 50 3.24 -6.76 -6.37
C GLY A 50 4.65 -7.00 -6.88
N THR A 51 5.58 -7.36 -5.99
CA THR A 51 6.98 -7.65 -6.33
C THR A 51 7.12 -8.85 -7.30
N GLY A 52 6.30 -9.89 -7.11
CA GLY A 52 6.25 -11.01 -8.06
C GLY A 52 5.75 -10.61 -9.45
N GLY A 53 4.90 -9.58 -9.51
CA GLY A 53 4.48 -8.97 -10.77
C GLY A 53 5.62 -8.23 -11.47
N LEU A 54 6.39 -7.45 -10.72
CA LEU A 54 7.59 -6.77 -11.24
C LEU A 54 8.61 -7.78 -11.77
N LEU A 55 8.94 -8.82 -11.03
CA LEU A 55 9.87 -9.87 -11.44
C LEU A 55 9.45 -10.61 -12.71
N LYS A 56 8.15 -10.66 -12.99
CA LYS A 56 7.55 -11.23 -14.21
C LYS A 56 7.25 -10.18 -15.29
N GLU A 57 7.65 -8.94 -15.04
CA GLU A 57 7.44 -7.79 -15.93
C GLU A 57 5.96 -7.55 -16.29
N LYS A 58 5.05 -7.90 -15.38
CA LYS A 58 3.62 -7.65 -15.53
C LYS A 58 3.31 -6.22 -15.09
N LEU A 59 3.38 -5.29 -16.03
CA LEU A 59 3.17 -3.88 -15.78
C LEU A 59 1.89 -3.39 -16.45
N LEU A 60 1.14 -2.55 -15.75
CA LEU A 60 0.03 -1.77 -16.27
C LEU A 60 0.49 -0.31 -16.42
N ASP A 61 0.39 0.25 -17.61
CA ASP A 61 0.60 1.68 -17.81
C ASP A 61 -0.71 2.45 -17.53
N PHE A 62 -0.71 3.30 -16.51
CA PHE A 62 -1.86 4.11 -16.13
C PHE A 62 -2.20 5.20 -17.17
N GLY A 63 -1.28 5.54 -18.07
CA GLY A 63 -1.58 6.39 -19.23
C GLY A 63 -2.60 5.78 -20.19
N SER A 64 -2.73 4.43 -20.19
CA SER A 64 -3.71 3.71 -21.00
C SER A 64 -5.06 3.48 -20.30
N VAL A 65 -5.18 3.81 -19.01
CA VAL A 65 -6.40 3.59 -18.22
C VAL A 65 -7.36 4.77 -18.40
N PRO A 66 -8.62 4.53 -18.76
CA PRO A 66 -9.61 5.60 -18.91
C PRO A 66 -9.79 6.39 -17.60
N GLU A 67 -9.98 7.71 -17.71
CA GLU A 67 -10.15 8.62 -16.57
C GLU A 67 -11.24 8.15 -15.60
N GLY A 68 -12.40 7.74 -16.10
CA GLY A 68 -13.50 7.24 -15.27
C GLY A 68 -13.18 5.97 -14.49
N GLU A 69 -12.22 5.15 -14.93
CA GLU A 69 -11.73 3.99 -14.16
C GLU A 69 -10.76 4.44 -13.06
N LEU A 70 -9.91 5.43 -13.32
CA LEU A 70 -9.03 6.00 -12.30
C LEU A 70 -9.84 6.64 -11.17
N GLU A 71 -10.89 7.39 -11.49
CA GLU A 71 -11.75 8.04 -10.50
C GLU A 71 -12.50 7.05 -9.58
N ARG A 72 -12.64 5.79 -9.97
CA ARG A 72 -13.24 4.74 -9.14
C ARG A 72 -12.28 4.17 -8.10
N LEU A 73 -10.97 4.34 -8.25
CA LEU A 73 -9.97 3.75 -7.34
C LEU A 73 -10.22 4.06 -5.86
N PRO A 74 -10.52 5.31 -5.43
CA PRO A 74 -10.74 5.63 -4.02
C PRO A 74 -11.90 4.88 -3.36
N THR A 75 -12.86 4.40 -4.16
CA THR A 75 -14.05 3.67 -3.67
C THR A 75 -14.01 2.18 -4.01
N THR A 76 -12.94 1.70 -4.65
CA THR A 76 -12.76 0.29 -5.00
C THR A 76 -12.16 -0.48 -3.84
N PRO A 77 -12.78 -1.59 -3.38
CA PRO A 77 -12.22 -2.42 -2.32
C PRO A 77 -10.97 -3.19 -2.77
N ALA A 78 -10.21 -3.68 -1.81
CA ALA A 78 -8.99 -4.47 -2.01
C ALA A 78 -7.88 -3.69 -2.73
N THR A 79 -7.31 -4.20 -3.81
CA THR A 79 -6.26 -3.55 -4.60
C THR A 79 -6.50 -3.77 -6.10
N ALA A 80 -6.49 -2.69 -6.87
CA ALA A 80 -6.76 -2.73 -8.31
C ALA A 80 -5.64 -3.41 -9.11
N ILE A 81 -4.39 -3.30 -8.65
CA ILE A 81 -3.22 -3.90 -9.33
C ILE A 81 -2.73 -5.18 -8.66
N GLY A 82 -3.44 -5.69 -7.65
CA GLY A 82 -3.01 -6.85 -6.89
C GLY A 82 -1.83 -6.56 -5.94
N THR A 83 -1.49 -7.54 -5.15
CA THR A 83 -0.39 -7.51 -4.16
C THR A 83 0.27 -8.86 -4.11
N SER A 84 1.44 -8.95 -3.46
CA SER A 84 2.13 -10.21 -3.22
C SER A 84 2.69 -10.28 -1.80
N ARG A 85 3.08 -11.49 -1.41
CA ARG A 85 3.81 -11.81 -0.18
C ARG A 85 4.98 -12.74 -0.52
N ASP A 86 5.74 -12.34 -1.53
CA ASP A 86 6.89 -13.12 -1.97
C ASP A 86 7.97 -13.15 -0.89
N ALA A 87 8.57 -14.31 -0.69
CA ALA A 87 9.82 -14.44 0.05
C ALA A 87 10.95 -14.02 -0.90
N LEU A 88 11.44 -12.78 -0.74
CA LEU A 88 12.46 -12.21 -1.63
C LEU A 88 13.86 -12.45 -1.06
N GLU A 89 14.73 -12.99 -1.90
CA GLU A 89 16.14 -13.16 -1.60
C GLU A 89 16.99 -12.04 -2.24
N ALA A 90 18.28 -12.01 -1.95
CA ALA A 90 19.17 -10.94 -2.43
C ALA A 90 19.21 -10.85 -3.98
N GLU A 91 19.13 -11.98 -4.65
CA GLU A 91 19.11 -12.10 -6.11
C GLU A 91 17.85 -11.50 -6.70
N ASP A 92 16.71 -11.62 -6.03
CA ASP A 92 15.45 -11.01 -6.46
C ASP A 92 15.51 -9.49 -6.44
N TYR A 93 16.11 -8.90 -5.38
CA TYR A 93 16.30 -7.44 -5.33
C TYR A 93 17.24 -6.95 -6.43
N ALA A 94 18.33 -7.68 -6.72
CA ALA A 94 19.22 -7.36 -7.81
C ALA A 94 18.47 -7.42 -9.16
N ARG A 95 17.69 -8.48 -9.38
CA ARG A 95 16.87 -8.65 -10.61
C ARG A 95 15.82 -7.55 -10.74
N MET A 96 15.13 -7.19 -9.66
CA MET A 96 14.18 -6.06 -9.69
C MET A 96 14.88 -4.76 -10.10
N ALA A 97 16.06 -4.47 -9.55
CA ALA A 97 16.82 -3.28 -9.89
C ALA A 97 17.29 -3.27 -11.37
N ASP A 98 17.60 -4.43 -11.93
CA ASP A 98 17.92 -4.57 -13.37
C ASP A 98 16.70 -4.25 -14.23
N ILE A 99 15.53 -4.84 -13.93
CA ILE A 99 14.27 -4.58 -14.64
C ILE A 99 13.90 -3.10 -14.59
N LEU A 100 14.03 -2.47 -13.40
CA LEU A 100 13.75 -1.04 -13.24
C LEU A 100 14.64 -0.18 -14.13
N ALA A 101 15.93 -0.49 -14.18
CA ALA A 101 16.89 0.22 -15.05
C ALA A 101 16.59 0.00 -16.55
N GLU A 102 16.33 -1.24 -16.97
CA GLU A 102 15.97 -1.59 -18.35
C GLU A 102 14.71 -0.86 -18.85
N LYS A 103 13.76 -0.59 -17.93
CA LYS A 103 12.50 0.12 -18.25
C LYS A 103 12.58 1.63 -17.98
N HIS A 104 13.76 2.18 -17.76
CA HIS A 104 13.98 3.59 -17.46
C HIS A 104 13.11 4.11 -16.28
N ILE A 105 12.87 3.25 -15.27
CA ILE A 105 12.12 3.61 -14.09
C ILE A 105 13.06 4.28 -13.09
N ARG A 106 12.82 5.57 -12.84
CA ARG A 106 13.58 6.41 -11.91
C ARG A 106 12.98 6.45 -10.52
N TYR A 107 11.66 6.35 -10.44
CA TYR A 107 10.91 6.50 -9.20
C TYR A 107 10.12 5.23 -8.90
N VAL A 108 10.30 4.70 -7.71
CA VAL A 108 9.60 3.51 -7.22
C VAL A 108 8.84 3.86 -5.94
N LEU A 109 7.53 3.64 -5.94
CA LEU A 109 6.67 3.79 -4.78
C LEU A 109 6.20 2.40 -4.30
N MET A 110 6.63 2.00 -3.10
CA MET A 110 6.21 0.72 -2.51
C MET A 110 5.15 0.96 -1.44
N ASN A 111 3.92 0.53 -1.70
CA ASN A 111 2.76 0.79 -0.85
C ASN A 111 2.35 -0.48 -0.10
N GLY A 112 2.42 -0.46 1.23
CA GLY A 112 2.06 -1.61 2.04
C GLY A 112 2.42 -1.49 3.53
N GLY A 113 2.34 -2.61 4.24
CA GLY A 113 2.65 -2.71 5.67
C GLY A 113 4.13 -2.88 5.99
N ASN A 114 4.44 -3.30 7.22
CA ASN A 114 5.82 -3.44 7.72
C ASN A 114 6.73 -4.26 6.81
N GLY A 115 6.27 -5.42 6.34
CA GLY A 115 7.07 -6.26 5.42
C GLY A 115 7.35 -5.57 4.08
N THR A 116 6.42 -4.75 3.59
CA THR A 116 6.63 -3.95 2.36
C THR A 116 7.62 -2.81 2.62
N MET A 117 7.59 -2.19 3.81
CA MET A 117 8.56 -1.15 4.17
C MET A 117 9.98 -1.74 4.33
N ASP A 118 10.11 -2.96 4.88
CA ASP A 118 11.39 -3.67 4.93
C ASP A 118 11.93 -3.98 3.51
N ALA A 119 11.07 -4.52 2.64
CA ALA A 119 11.41 -4.75 1.23
C ALA A 119 11.78 -3.46 0.49
N CYS A 120 11.07 -2.36 0.78
CA CYS A 120 11.38 -1.04 0.25
C CYS A 120 12.79 -0.59 0.63
N GLY A 121 13.17 -0.73 1.90
CA GLY A 121 14.52 -0.39 2.38
C GLY A 121 15.62 -1.23 1.71
N LYS A 122 15.38 -2.53 1.55
CA LYS A 122 16.31 -3.44 0.85
C LYS A 122 16.45 -3.09 -0.62
N LEU A 123 15.35 -2.85 -1.32
CA LEU A 123 15.39 -2.42 -2.72
C LEU A 123 16.08 -1.06 -2.88
N ALA A 124 15.81 -0.12 -1.98
CA ALA A 124 16.46 1.19 -1.99
C ALA A 124 18.00 1.08 -1.87
N ALA A 125 18.49 0.15 -1.04
CA ALA A 125 19.92 -0.08 -0.88
C ALA A 125 20.56 -0.57 -2.20
N VAL A 126 19.93 -1.50 -2.90
CA VAL A 126 20.43 -2.03 -4.20
C VAL A 126 20.31 -0.99 -5.32
N CYS A 127 19.30 -0.14 -5.27
CA CYS A 127 19.01 0.87 -6.30
C CYS A 127 19.86 2.15 -6.15
N ARG A 128 20.51 2.37 -5.01
CA ARG A 128 21.23 3.62 -4.70
C ARG A 128 22.21 4.05 -5.78
N ASP A 129 23.09 3.13 -6.19
CA ASP A 129 24.16 3.43 -7.17
C ASP A 129 23.67 3.43 -8.62
N ARG A 130 22.39 3.06 -8.85
CA ARG A 130 21.74 3.07 -10.15
C ARG A 130 20.94 4.36 -10.40
N GLY A 131 20.95 5.26 -9.42
CA GLY A 131 20.21 6.52 -9.49
C GLY A 131 18.70 6.34 -9.42
N ILE A 132 18.17 5.20 -8.98
CA ILE A 132 16.75 4.93 -8.81
C ILE A 132 16.33 5.28 -7.38
N SER A 133 15.32 6.13 -7.24
CA SER A 133 14.76 6.54 -5.96
C SER A 133 13.62 5.61 -5.55
N VAL A 134 13.72 5.00 -4.37
CA VAL A 134 12.70 4.08 -3.84
C VAL A 134 12.12 4.68 -2.57
N MET A 135 10.80 4.84 -2.51
CA MET A 135 10.08 5.42 -1.38
C MET A 135 8.93 4.52 -0.93
N GLY A 136 8.71 4.45 0.38
CA GLY A 136 7.62 3.71 0.98
C GLY A 136 6.37 4.58 1.19
N ILE A 137 5.20 4.01 0.89
CA ILE A 137 3.90 4.56 1.26
C ILE A 137 3.30 3.60 2.30
N PRO A 138 3.39 3.92 3.61
CA PRO A 138 2.97 3.00 4.64
C PRO A 138 1.45 2.90 4.74
N LYS A 139 0.95 1.69 5.01
CA LYS A 139 -0.43 1.43 5.43
C LYS A 139 -0.47 0.21 6.33
N THR A 140 -1.28 0.24 7.36
CA THR A 140 -1.72 -0.94 8.13
C THR A 140 -2.88 -0.59 9.04
N MET A 141 -3.83 -1.52 9.18
CA MET A 141 -4.89 -1.40 10.18
C MET A 141 -4.37 -1.64 11.61
N ASP A 142 -3.21 -2.28 11.76
CA ASP A 142 -2.63 -2.65 13.05
C ASP A 142 -2.06 -1.45 13.82
N ASN A 143 -1.83 -0.32 13.12
CA ASN A 143 -1.24 0.90 13.65
C ASN A 143 0.13 0.68 14.31
N ASP A 144 0.95 -0.17 13.71
CA ASP A 144 2.21 -0.68 14.29
C ASP A 144 3.47 -0.27 13.51
N ILE A 145 3.37 0.72 12.62
CA ILE A 145 4.53 1.23 11.87
C ILE A 145 5.28 2.23 12.76
N ALA A 146 6.58 2.03 12.88
CA ALA A 146 7.45 2.89 13.67
C ALA A 146 7.40 4.36 13.19
N VAL A 147 7.49 5.29 14.15
CA VAL A 147 7.47 6.75 13.89
C VAL A 147 6.20 7.23 13.17
N THR A 148 5.10 6.49 13.32
CA THR A 148 3.79 6.82 12.72
C THR A 148 2.72 6.78 13.78
N ASP A 149 2.07 7.90 14.06
CA ASP A 149 1.03 8.01 15.10
C ASP A 149 -0.27 7.34 14.66
N HIS A 150 -0.64 7.52 13.39
CA HIS A 150 -1.89 7.04 12.82
C HIS A 150 -1.65 6.47 11.43
N CYS A 151 -1.62 5.15 11.33
CA CYS A 151 -1.45 4.47 10.05
C CYS A 151 -2.72 4.55 9.19
N PRO A 152 -2.59 4.80 7.89
CA PRO A 152 -3.71 4.67 6.96
C PRO A 152 -4.34 3.27 7.03
N GLY A 153 -5.66 3.22 7.27
CA GLY A 153 -6.42 1.98 7.48
C GLY A 153 -6.86 1.74 8.93
N PHE A 154 -6.13 2.25 9.93
CA PHE A 154 -6.47 2.05 11.34
C PHE A 154 -7.81 2.70 11.72
N GLY A 155 -8.06 3.95 11.34
CA GLY A 155 -9.30 4.64 11.70
C GLY A 155 -10.56 3.94 11.19
N SER A 156 -10.52 3.35 10.00
CA SER A 156 -11.63 2.59 9.43
C SER A 156 -11.94 1.33 10.23
N VAL A 157 -10.92 0.56 10.61
CA VAL A 157 -11.12 -0.65 11.43
C VAL A 157 -11.56 -0.31 12.85
N ALA A 158 -11.01 0.73 13.45
CA ALA A 158 -11.44 1.20 14.77
C ALA A 158 -12.93 1.54 14.79
N ARG A 159 -13.41 2.27 13.78
CA ARG A 159 -14.84 2.60 13.62
C ARG A 159 -15.70 1.35 13.41
N TYR A 160 -15.26 0.42 12.58
CA TYR A 160 -15.98 -0.83 12.33
C TYR A 160 -16.12 -1.65 13.62
N MET A 161 -15.03 -1.83 14.35
CA MET A 161 -15.03 -2.60 15.58
C MET A 161 -15.83 -1.94 16.70
N ALA A 162 -15.85 -0.61 16.77
CA ALA A 162 -16.71 0.12 17.69
C ALA A 162 -18.20 -0.22 17.47
N GLY A 163 -18.64 -0.24 16.20
CA GLY A 163 -20.01 -0.67 15.85
C GLY A 163 -20.28 -2.12 16.27
N THR A 164 -19.38 -3.03 15.90
CA THR A 164 -19.49 -4.47 16.22
C THR A 164 -19.58 -4.74 17.73
N VAL A 165 -18.76 -4.06 18.54
CA VAL A 165 -18.78 -4.20 20.00
C VAL A 165 -20.12 -3.73 20.59
N ARG A 166 -20.68 -2.62 20.09
CA ARG A 166 -21.99 -2.14 20.53
C ARG A 166 -23.10 -3.14 20.18
N GLU A 167 -23.12 -3.69 18.98
CA GLU A 167 -24.10 -4.68 18.53
C GLU A 167 -24.03 -5.96 19.40
N LEU A 168 -22.84 -6.52 19.60
CA LEU A 168 -22.64 -7.67 20.48
C LEU A 168 -23.00 -7.37 21.92
N GLY A 169 -22.76 -6.16 22.41
CA GLY A 169 -23.15 -5.73 23.75
C GLY A 169 -24.66 -5.72 23.96
N VAL A 170 -25.45 -5.42 22.92
CA VAL A 170 -26.91 -5.54 22.94
C VAL A 170 -27.34 -7.00 22.99
N ASP A 171 -26.73 -7.85 22.16
CA ASP A 171 -27.05 -9.29 22.12
C ASP A 171 -26.78 -9.96 23.46
N VAL A 172 -25.61 -9.72 24.05
CA VAL A 172 -25.25 -10.26 25.38
C VAL A 172 -26.26 -9.88 26.45
N ARG A 173 -26.80 -8.67 26.41
CA ARG A 173 -27.82 -8.22 27.38
C ARG A 173 -29.20 -8.78 27.10
N SER A 174 -29.49 -9.17 25.86
CA SER A 174 -30.81 -9.63 25.40
C SER A 174 -30.96 -11.15 25.46
N LEU A 175 -29.88 -11.89 25.47
CA LEU A 175 -29.83 -13.34 25.45
C LEU A 175 -29.32 -13.90 26.78
N PRO A 176 -29.57 -15.19 27.13
CA PRO A 176 -28.98 -15.83 28.29
C PRO A 176 -27.47 -16.13 28.10
N ILE A 177 -26.78 -15.23 27.45
CA ILE A 177 -25.34 -15.24 27.20
C ILE A 177 -24.72 -14.12 28.04
N HIS A 178 -23.79 -14.43 28.91
CA HIS A 178 -23.22 -13.49 29.84
C HIS A 178 -21.80 -13.04 29.52
N VAL A 179 -21.14 -13.75 28.61
CA VAL A 179 -19.74 -13.48 28.19
C VAL A 179 -19.58 -13.68 26.70
N VAL A 180 -18.98 -12.70 26.05
CA VAL A 180 -18.49 -12.80 24.67
C VAL A 180 -17.00 -12.47 24.66
N VAL A 181 -16.19 -13.31 24.03
CA VAL A 181 -14.77 -13.07 23.81
C VAL A 181 -14.55 -12.81 22.31
N MET A 182 -13.96 -11.66 21.99
CA MET A 182 -13.65 -11.28 20.61
C MET A 182 -12.14 -11.28 20.39
N GLU A 183 -11.67 -12.03 19.42
CA GLU A 183 -10.32 -11.93 18.93
C GLU A 183 -10.25 -10.91 17.81
N LEU A 184 -9.41 -9.88 17.96
CA LEU A 184 -9.23 -8.81 17.01
C LEU A 184 -7.84 -8.87 16.39
N MET A 185 -7.73 -8.37 15.15
CA MET A 185 -6.44 -8.25 14.48
C MET A 185 -5.54 -7.23 15.18
N GLY A 186 -4.24 -7.29 14.90
CA GLY A 186 -3.24 -6.37 15.44
C GLY A 186 -1.92 -7.06 15.78
N ARG A 187 -1.84 -8.38 15.63
CA ARG A 187 -0.64 -9.19 15.92
C ARG A 187 -0.07 -8.84 17.31
N ASN A 188 1.02 -8.08 17.36
CA ASN A 188 1.68 -7.65 18.60
C ASN A 188 1.20 -6.28 19.12
N ALA A 189 0.34 -5.60 18.36
CA ALA A 189 -0.21 -4.29 18.71
C ALA A 189 -1.68 -4.40 19.13
N GLY A 190 -2.02 -3.78 20.25
CA GLY A 190 -3.38 -3.80 20.81
C GLY A 190 -4.26 -2.60 20.44
N TRP A 191 -3.90 -1.82 19.42
CA TRP A 191 -4.60 -0.56 19.09
C TRP A 191 -6.05 -0.76 18.69
N ILE A 192 -6.37 -1.78 17.89
CA ILE A 192 -7.75 -2.07 17.48
C ILE A 192 -8.57 -2.51 18.69
N THR A 193 -8.04 -3.37 19.54
CA THR A 193 -8.67 -3.83 20.77
C THR A 193 -8.92 -2.65 21.73
N ALA A 194 -7.91 -1.80 21.92
CA ALA A 194 -8.05 -0.62 22.77
C ALA A 194 -9.13 0.35 22.24
N ALA A 195 -9.14 0.61 20.92
CA ALA A 195 -10.15 1.45 20.29
C ALA A 195 -11.57 0.88 20.47
N SER A 196 -11.74 -0.44 20.32
CA SER A 196 -13.04 -1.10 20.50
C SER A 196 -13.55 -1.03 21.95
N ALA A 197 -12.65 -1.09 22.93
CA ALA A 197 -13.00 -1.03 24.36
C ALA A 197 -13.62 0.32 24.76
N LEU A 198 -13.31 1.41 24.08
CA LEU A 198 -13.91 2.72 24.34
C LEU A 198 -15.43 2.74 24.13
N PHE A 199 -15.98 1.80 23.42
CA PHE A 199 -17.41 1.71 23.09
C PHE A 199 -18.13 0.55 23.79
N ALA A 200 -17.41 -0.25 24.58
CA ALA A 200 -17.98 -1.42 25.26
C ALA A 200 -19.02 -1.08 26.35
N GLY A 201 -19.03 0.13 26.86
CA GLY A 201 -19.91 0.59 27.94
C GLY A 201 -21.03 1.55 27.51
N GLN A 202 -21.24 1.78 26.23
CA GLN A 202 -22.24 2.74 25.73
C GLN A 202 -23.51 2.07 25.23
#